data_a1df3de63307ac124bf96870964849b2
#
_entry.id   a1df3de63307ac124bf96870964849b2
#
_cell.length_a   1.000
_cell.length_b   1.000
_cell.length_c   1.000
_cell.angle_alpha   90.00
_cell.angle_beta   90.00
_cell.angle_gamma   90.00
#
_symmetry.space_group_name_H-M   'P 1'
#
loop_
_entity.id
_entity.type
_entity.pdbx_description
1 polymer ?
#
loop_
_entity_poly.entity_id
_entity_poly.type
_entity_poly.pdbx_seq_one_letter_code
_entity_poly.pdbx_strand_id
1 'polypeptide(L)'
;MLLEAKGNFSERDDYSIAVVGTRMPTNYGKVQAEKISAEFARQQITTVSGLARGIDSIAHTTSIKNNGRTIAVIGSGLDVIYPPENKKLFEQISENGVIISEYNLGTKPDAQNFPKRNRLISGLSLGVLIVETGIAGGAMQTAEFAIDQNREVFAVPGNIGVKQSDGTNLLIHKGEATLIRNAEDVLLSLELKLKPVLGKNIPRKQIGLNLFEEKIINVLSNEPLQIDKIASLTNLSTSDCLVHLLSLEFKGMIKQLPGKVFALL
;
A
#
# COMPACT_ATOMS: atom_id res chain seq x y z
N MET A 1 -21.58 -11.12 6.66
CA MET A 1 -20.80 -11.65 5.52
C MET A 1 -19.96 -12.79 6.06
N LEU A 2 -19.99 -13.96 5.42
CA LEU A 2 -19.12 -15.11 5.74
C LEU A 2 -18.03 -15.16 4.67
N LEU A 3 -16.79 -15.35 5.09
CA LEU A 3 -15.65 -15.57 4.20
C LEU A 3 -15.07 -16.96 4.50
N GLU A 4 -14.92 -17.76 3.46
CA GLU A 4 -14.14 -19.00 3.51
C GLU A 4 -12.69 -18.68 3.18
N ALA A 5 -11.75 -19.33 3.88
CA ALA A 5 -10.34 -19.10 3.71
C ALA A 5 -9.55 -20.42 3.60
N LYS A 6 -8.52 -20.43 2.75
CA LYS A 6 -7.53 -21.50 2.66
C LYS A 6 -6.13 -20.89 2.80
N GLY A 7 -5.36 -21.36 3.76
CA GLY A 7 -4.12 -20.74 4.23
C GLY A 7 -4.34 -20.01 5.55
N ASN A 8 -3.41 -19.16 5.95
CA ASN A 8 -3.45 -18.49 7.24
C ASN A 8 -3.26 -16.97 7.09
N PHE A 9 -4.06 -16.20 7.82
CA PHE A 9 -3.84 -14.77 7.99
C PHE A 9 -2.62 -14.50 8.90
N SER A 10 -2.02 -13.34 8.71
CA SER A 10 -0.88 -12.86 9.49
C SER A 10 -1.06 -11.37 9.77
N GLU A 11 -0.46 -10.85 10.82
CA GLU A 11 -0.41 -9.42 11.14
C GLU A 11 0.18 -8.57 9.99
N ARG A 12 0.99 -9.19 9.12
CA ARG A 12 1.50 -8.52 7.90
C ARG A 12 0.41 -8.15 6.91
N ASP A 13 -0.74 -8.82 6.97
CA ASP A 13 -1.85 -8.57 6.05
C ASP A 13 -2.53 -7.23 6.31
N ASP A 14 -2.32 -6.62 7.47
CA ASP A 14 -2.74 -5.26 7.79
C ASP A 14 -2.02 -4.22 6.90
N TYR A 15 -0.83 -4.58 6.38
CA TYR A 15 -0.04 -3.77 5.46
C TYR A 15 -0.13 -4.36 4.05
N SER A 16 -1.29 -4.27 3.44
CA SER A 16 -1.52 -4.84 2.13
C SER A 16 -1.89 -3.80 1.08
N ILE A 17 -1.44 -4.06 -0.16
CA ILE A 17 -1.76 -3.25 -1.34
C ILE A 17 -2.33 -4.16 -2.42
N ALA A 18 -3.47 -3.77 -2.98
CA ALA A 18 -4.03 -4.46 -4.13
C ALA A 18 -3.23 -4.14 -5.39
N VAL A 19 -2.90 -5.16 -6.18
CA VAL A 19 -2.27 -5.00 -7.49
C VAL A 19 -3.17 -5.68 -8.52
N VAL A 20 -3.82 -4.90 -9.36
CA VAL A 20 -4.80 -5.39 -10.33
C VAL A 20 -4.58 -4.78 -11.72
N GLY A 21 -5.17 -5.43 -12.73
CA GLY A 21 -5.08 -4.91 -14.09
C GLY A 21 -5.69 -5.82 -15.14
N THR A 22 -5.32 -5.57 -16.38
CA THR A 22 -5.82 -6.30 -17.54
C THR A 22 -5.37 -7.77 -17.53
N ARG A 23 -6.25 -8.63 -18.07
CA ARG A 23 -5.93 -10.05 -18.30
C ARG A 23 -4.95 -10.29 -19.46
N MET A 24 -4.74 -9.29 -20.31
CA MET A 24 -3.83 -9.31 -21.47
C MET A 24 -2.88 -8.11 -21.42
N PRO A 25 -1.92 -8.11 -20.47
CA PRO A 25 -1.00 -7.00 -20.33
C PRO A 25 -0.02 -6.93 -21.49
N THR A 26 0.40 -5.69 -21.80
CA THR A 26 1.54 -5.48 -22.69
C THR A 26 2.85 -5.92 -22.04
N ASN A 27 3.94 -5.94 -22.80
CA ASN A 27 5.26 -6.20 -22.19
C ASN A 27 5.64 -5.14 -21.17
N TYR A 28 5.24 -3.87 -21.40
CA TYR A 28 5.42 -2.80 -20.44
C TYR A 28 4.67 -3.09 -19.13
N GLY A 29 3.37 -3.41 -19.21
CA GLY A 29 2.56 -3.74 -18.05
C GLY A 29 3.08 -4.93 -17.26
N LYS A 30 3.56 -5.99 -17.94
CA LYS A 30 4.22 -7.14 -17.28
C LYS A 30 5.44 -6.70 -16.47
N VAL A 31 6.35 -5.95 -17.09
CA VAL A 31 7.57 -5.46 -16.44
C VAL A 31 7.24 -4.55 -15.25
N GLN A 32 6.26 -3.65 -15.37
CA GLN A 32 5.87 -2.79 -14.27
C GLN A 32 5.24 -3.58 -13.11
N ALA A 33 4.34 -4.53 -13.41
CA ALA A 33 3.75 -5.40 -12.40
C ALA A 33 4.81 -6.22 -11.65
N GLU A 34 5.76 -6.81 -12.37
CA GLU A 34 6.88 -7.55 -11.77
C GLU A 34 7.74 -6.65 -10.89
N LYS A 35 8.18 -5.50 -11.41
CA LYS A 35 9.07 -4.58 -10.69
C LYS A 35 8.43 -4.08 -9.38
N ILE A 36 7.18 -3.62 -9.46
CA ILE A 36 6.50 -3.04 -8.30
C ILE A 36 6.14 -4.13 -7.28
N SER A 37 5.62 -5.28 -7.73
CA SER A 37 5.28 -6.38 -6.81
C SER A 37 6.53 -6.98 -6.14
N ALA A 38 7.67 -7.04 -6.83
CA ALA A 38 8.93 -7.47 -6.24
C ALA A 38 9.40 -6.49 -5.15
N GLU A 39 9.22 -5.18 -5.36
CA GLU A 39 9.59 -4.19 -4.38
C GLU A 39 8.64 -4.24 -3.16
N PHE A 40 7.33 -4.39 -3.36
CA PHE A 40 6.40 -4.62 -2.26
C PHE A 40 6.78 -5.84 -1.43
N ALA A 41 7.15 -6.95 -2.07
CA ALA A 41 7.63 -8.14 -1.37
C ALA A 41 8.87 -7.88 -0.51
N ARG A 42 9.87 -7.15 -1.04
CA ARG A 42 11.08 -6.75 -0.28
C ARG A 42 10.77 -5.86 0.91
N GLN A 43 9.76 -4.99 0.78
CA GLN A 43 9.29 -4.09 1.82
C GLN A 43 8.31 -4.77 2.80
N GLN A 44 8.11 -6.09 2.67
CA GLN A 44 7.21 -6.88 3.50
C GLN A 44 5.73 -6.45 3.40
N ILE A 45 5.34 -5.83 2.29
CA ILE A 45 3.95 -5.48 1.96
C ILE A 45 3.25 -6.71 1.37
N THR A 46 2.10 -7.05 1.90
CA THR A 46 1.27 -8.13 1.38
C THR A 46 0.58 -7.68 0.08
N THR A 47 0.74 -8.45 -1.00
CA THR A 47 0.05 -8.19 -2.26
C THR A 47 -1.32 -8.82 -2.26
N VAL A 48 -2.38 -8.05 -2.47
CA VAL A 48 -3.76 -8.56 -2.65
C VAL A 48 -4.11 -8.54 -4.13
N SER A 49 -4.69 -9.61 -4.67
CA SER A 49 -5.18 -9.63 -6.05
C SER A 49 -6.25 -10.69 -6.27
N GLY A 50 -6.73 -10.81 -7.51
CA GLY A 50 -7.90 -11.63 -7.84
C GLY A 50 -7.61 -12.99 -8.45
N LEU A 51 -6.37 -13.44 -8.52
CA LEU A 51 -5.96 -14.70 -9.16
C LEU A 51 -6.38 -14.81 -10.65
N ALA A 52 -6.75 -13.72 -11.30
CA ALA A 52 -7.07 -13.69 -12.72
C ALA A 52 -5.80 -13.83 -13.58
N ARG A 53 -5.99 -14.11 -14.89
CA ARG A 53 -4.88 -14.03 -15.86
C ARG A 53 -4.25 -12.64 -15.87
N GLY A 54 -3.04 -12.55 -16.39
CA GLY A 54 -2.37 -11.27 -16.62
C GLY A 54 -1.80 -10.66 -15.36
N ILE A 55 -2.13 -9.40 -15.07
CA ILE A 55 -1.52 -8.62 -13.98
C ILE A 55 -1.66 -9.32 -12.63
N ASP A 56 -2.84 -9.85 -12.31
CA ASP A 56 -3.10 -10.52 -11.04
C ASP A 56 -2.15 -11.72 -10.81
N SER A 57 -2.05 -12.60 -11.82
CA SER A 57 -1.15 -13.77 -11.75
C SER A 57 0.31 -13.36 -11.66
N ILE A 58 0.71 -12.29 -12.36
CA ILE A 58 2.08 -11.75 -12.32
C ILE A 58 2.37 -11.23 -10.91
N ALA A 59 1.46 -10.45 -10.33
CA ALA A 59 1.62 -9.89 -9.00
C ALA A 59 1.79 -10.99 -7.93
N HIS A 60 0.92 -11.99 -7.91
CA HIS A 60 1.03 -13.13 -6.99
C HIS A 60 2.35 -13.90 -7.19
N THR A 61 2.66 -14.27 -8.43
CA THR A 61 3.86 -15.05 -8.75
C THR A 61 5.14 -14.31 -8.36
N THR A 62 5.17 -12.99 -8.60
CA THR A 62 6.33 -12.17 -8.29
C THR A 62 6.50 -11.99 -6.77
N SER A 63 5.41 -11.79 -6.05
CA SER A 63 5.44 -11.72 -4.59
C SER A 63 6.03 -13.00 -3.99
N ILE A 64 5.55 -14.18 -4.42
CA ILE A 64 6.05 -15.48 -3.93
C ILE A 64 7.53 -15.67 -4.29
N LYS A 65 7.93 -15.38 -5.53
CA LYS A 65 9.33 -15.50 -5.97
C LYS A 65 10.32 -14.63 -5.19
N ASN A 66 9.83 -13.52 -4.61
CA ASN A 66 10.62 -12.61 -3.79
C ASN A 66 10.40 -12.81 -2.27
N ASN A 67 9.94 -14.00 -1.86
CA ASN A 67 9.64 -14.35 -0.47
C ASN A 67 8.64 -13.39 0.21
N GLY A 68 7.80 -12.76 -0.61
CA GLY A 68 6.71 -11.92 -0.15
C GLY A 68 5.44 -12.72 0.11
N ARG A 69 4.51 -12.10 0.80
CA ARG A 69 3.21 -12.65 1.15
C ARG A 69 2.14 -12.15 0.18
N THR A 70 1.13 -12.99 -0.10
CA THR A 70 0.05 -12.58 -1.01
C THR A 70 -1.29 -13.18 -0.62
N ILE A 71 -2.36 -12.41 -0.86
CA ILE A 71 -3.76 -12.77 -0.62
C ILE A 71 -4.48 -12.84 -1.96
N ALA A 72 -5.06 -13.99 -2.29
CA ALA A 72 -5.91 -14.13 -3.45
C ALA A 72 -7.38 -14.10 -3.04
N VAL A 73 -8.15 -13.20 -3.63
CA VAL A 73 -9.60 -13.19 -3.50
C VAL A 73 -10.18 -13.81 -4.77
N ILE A 74 -11.02 -14.84 -4.65
CA ILE A 74 -11.56 -15.55 -5.82
C ILE A 74 -13.07 -15.38 -5.94
N GLY A 75 -13.60 -15.56 -7.15
CA GLY A 75 -15.03 -15.43 -7.49
C GLY A 75 -15.75 -16.77 -7.67
N SER A 76 -15.23 -17.85 -7.06
CA SER A 76 -15.76 -19.21 -7.07
C SER A 76 -15.59 -19.84 -5.69
N GLY A 77 -16.14 -21.02 -5.43
CA GLY A 77 -15.82 -21.77 -4.21
C GLY A 77 -14.34 -22.13 -4.13
N LEU A 78 -13.79 -22.31 -2.93
CA LEU A 78 -12.38 -22.63 -2.69
C LEU A 78 -11.92 -23.97 -3.31
N ASP A 79 -12.85 -24.85 -3.61
CA ASP A 79 -12.64 -26.14 -4.28
C ASP A 79 -12.70 -26.05 -5.83
N VAL A 80 -13.09 -24.88 -6.38
CA VAL A 80 -13.23 -24.65 -7.81
C VAL A 80 -12.20 -23.61 -8.28
N ILE A 81 -11.06 -24.09 -8.73
CA ILE A 81 -9.94 -23.23 -9.15
C ILE A 81 -10.19 -22.63 -10.53
N TYR A 82 -10.18 -21.31 -10.61
CA TYR A 82 -10.32 -20.59 -11.87
C TYR A 82 -9.37 -19.37 -11.92
N PRO A 83 -8.65 -19.14 -13.01
CA PRO A 83 -8.56 -19.99 -14.21
C PRO A 83 -7.78 -21.28 -13.94
N PRO A 84 -8.04 -22.38 -14.68
CA PRO A 84 -7.43 -23.70 -14.40
C PRO A 84 -5.91 -23.71 -14.46
N GLU A 85 -5.30 -22.91 -15.34
CA GLU A 85 -3.85 -22.76 -15.45
C GLU A 85 -3.17 -22.21 -14.19
N ASN A 86 -3.92 -21.52 -13.33
CA ASN A 86 -3.41 -20.96 -12.07
C ASN A 86 -3.46 -21.97 -10.90
N LYS A 87 -3.73 -23.27 -11.16
CA LYS A 87 -3.79 -24.29 -10.11
C LYS A 87 -2.53 -24.33 -9.24
N LYS A 88 -1.36 -24.38 -9.87
CA LYS A 88 -0.08 -24.37 -9.14
C LYS A 88 0.12 -23.09 -8.32
N LEU A 89 -0.25 -21.94 -8.90
CA LEU A 89 -0.19 -20.67 -8.21
C LEU A 89 -1.15 -20.62 -7.01
N PHE A 90 -2.36 -21.16 -7.17
CA PHE A 90 -3.33 -21.31 -6.08
C PHE A 90 -2.74 -22.10 -4.90
N GLU A 91 -2.11 -23.25 -5.17
CA GLU A 91 -1.46 -24.07 -4.14
C GLU A 91 -0.34 -23.30 -3.45
N GLN A 92 0.54 -22.64 -4.20
CA GLN A 92 1.62 -21.83 -3.65
C GLN A 92 1.12 -20.65 -2.78
N ILE A 93 0.02 -20.01 -3.18
CA ILE A 93 -0.59 -18.94 -2.37
C ILE A 93 -1.13 -19.50 -1.07
N SER A 94 -1.79 -20.66 -1.09
CA SER A 94 -2.33 -21.27 0.13
C SER A 94 -1.25 -21.66 1.15
N GLU A 95 -0.02 -21.90 0.70
CA GLU A 95 1.13 -22.23 1.55
C GLU A 95 1.80 -20.96 2.13
N ASN A 96 1.87 -19.88 1.34
CA ASN A 96 2.63 -18.66 1.67
C ASN A 96 1.76 -17.45 2.01
N GLY A 97 0.44 -17.62 2.04
CA GLY A 97 -0.52 -16.55 2.23
C GLY A 97 -1.90 -17.10 2.54
N VAL A 98 -2.91 -16.50 1.90
CA VAL A 98 -4.30 -16.94 2.07
C VAL A 98 -5.09 -16.73 0.77
N ILE A 99 -6.02 -17.66 0.52
CA ILE A 99 -7.01 -17.55 -0.54
C ILE A 99 -8.36 -17.38 0.14
N ILE A 100 -9.12 -16.40 -0.33
CA ILE A 100 -10.39 -16.02 0.28
C ILE A 100 -11.50 -16.09 -0.75
N SER A 101 -12.64 -16.61 -0.32
CA SER A 101 -13.88 -16.60 -1.11
C SER A 101 -15.09 -16.23 -0.25
N GLU A 102 -16.02 -15.52 -0.86
CA GLU A 102 -17.37 -15.27 -0.29
C GLU A 102 -18.39 -16.32 -0.76
N TYR A 103 -17.95 -17.24 -1.60
CA TYR A 103 -18.82 -18.24 -2.23
C TYR A 103 -18.63 -19.60 -1.59
N ASN A 104 -19.74 -20.32 -1.36
CA ASN A 104 -19.72 -21.67 -0.82
C ASN A 104 -18.97 -22.65 -1.73
N LEU A 105 -18.47 -23.73 -1.15
CA LEU A 105 -17.84 -24.83 -1.90
C LEU A 105 -18.78 -25.31 -3.03
N GLY A 106 -18.19 -25.72 -4.14
CA GLY A 106 -18.90 -26.13 -5.35
C GLY A 106 -19.41 -24.98 -6.23
N THR A 107 -19.30 -23.72 -5.80
CA THR A 107 -19.72 -22.57 -6.62
C THR A 107 -18.82 -22.42 -7.83
N LYS A 108 -19.39 -22.54 -9.03
CA LYS A 108 -18.67 -22.37 -10.30
C LYS A 108 -18.34 -20.91 -10.55
N PRO A 109 -17.25 -20.62 -11.30
CA PRO A 109 -16.93 -19.27 -11.71
C PRO A 109 -18.03 -18.73 -12.64
N ASP A 110 -18.59 -17.59 -12.26
CA ASP A 110 -19.59 -16.86 -13.03
C ASP A 110 -19.10 -15.44 -13.33
N ALA A 111 -19.45 -14.93 -14.51
CA ALA A 111 -19.06 -13.59 -14.94
C ALA A 111 -19.53 -12.50 -13.95
N GLN A 112 -20.67 -12.69 -13.30
CA GLN A 112 -21.25 -11.77 -12.33
C GLN A 112 -20.53 -11.78 -10.96
N ASN A 113 -19.83 -12.87 -10.65
CA ASN A 113 -19.14 -13.02 -9.37
C ASN A 113 -17.85 -12.18 -9.32
N PHE A 114 -17.16 -12.04 -10.45
CA PHE A 114 -15.87 -11.33 -10.49
C PHE A 114 -16.01 -9.84 -10.14
N PRO A 115 -16.97 -9.09 -10.70
CA PRO A 115 -17.21 -7.71 -10.27
C PRO A 115 -17.54 -7.59 -8.77
N LYS A 116 -18.45 -8.43 -8.28
CA LYS A 116 -18.86 -8.42 -6.87
C LYS A 116 -17.68 -8.69 -5.92
N ARG A 117 -16.81 -9.65 -6.30
CA ARG A 117 -15.61 -10.00 -5.54
C ARG A 117 -14.60 -8.84 -5.45
N ASN A 118 -14.51 -7.98 -6.48
CA ASN A 118 -13.51 -6.92 -6.54
C ASN A 118 -13.58 -5.94 -5.36
N ARG A 119 -14.76 -5.74 -4.76
CA ARG A 119 -14.93 -4.95 -3.53
C ARG A 119 -14.15 -5.51 -2.33
N LEU A 120 -13.89 -6.82 -2.32
CA LEU A 120 -13.09 -7.45 -1.27
C LEU A 120 -11.60 -7.23 -1.51
N ILE A 121 -11.16 -7.17 -2.77
CA ILE A 121 -9.77 -6.85 -3.11
C ILE A 121 -9.43 -5.45 -2.61
N SER A 122 -10.26 -4.45 -2.92
CA SER A 122 -10.06 -3.08 -2.44
C SER A 122 -10.25 -2.97 -0.92
N GLY A 123 -11.26 -3.63 -0.36
CA GLY A 123 -11.58 -3.56 1.07
C GLY A 123 -10.50 -4.13 1.99
N LEU A 124 -9.78 -5.15 1.54
CA LEU A 124 -8.67 -5.78 2.27
C LEU A 124 -7.35 -5.03 2.14
N SER A 125 -7.32 -3.95 1.37
CA SER A 125 -6.08 -3.25 1.04
C SER A 125 -6.09 -1.81 1.53
N LEU A 126 -4.93 -1.29 1.88
CA LEU A 126 -4.74 0.12 2.22
C LEU A 126 -4.89 1.03 0.99
N GLY A 127 -4.55 0.50 -0.18
CA GLY A 127 -4.69 1.17 -1.46
C GLY A 127 -4.70 0.19 -2.62
N VAL A 128 -5.13 0.65 -3.79
CA VAL A 128 -5.26 -0.17 -5.01
C VAL A 128 -4.38 0.39 -6.11
N LEU A 129 -3.45 -0.43 -6.59
CA LEU A 129 -2.60 -0.13 -7.74
C LEU A 129 -3.19 -0.74 -9.01
N ILE A 130 -3.50 0.10 -9.98
CA ILE A 130 -3.91 -0.29 -11.34
C ILE A 130 -2.68 -0.21 -12.25
N VAL A 131 -2.22 -1.36 -12.76
CA VAL A 131 -1.01 -1.39 -13.60
C VAL A 131 -1.34 -1.08 -15.06
N GLU A 132 -2.29 -1.78 -15.63
CA GLU A 132 -2.84 -1.54 -16.97
C GLU A 132 -4.31 -1.93 -16.99
N THR A 133 -5.15 -1.13 -17.64
CA THR A 133 -6.56 -1.45 -17.90
C THR A 133 -7.10 -0.62 -19.05
N GLY A 134 -7.99 -1.18 -19.86
CA GLY A 134 -8.82 -0.38 -20.76
C GLY A 134 -9.95 0.31 -19.99
N ILE A 135 -10.60 1.29 -20.62
CA ILE A 135 -11.68 2.10 -20.01
C ILE A 135 -12.84 1.23 -19.48
N ALA A 136 -13.21 0.17 -20.19
CA ALA A 136 -14.24 -0.79 -19.78
C ALA A 136 -13.65 -2.04 -19.09
N GLY A 137 -12.41 -1.99 -18.63
CA GLY A 137 -11.73 -3.14 -18.01
C GLY A 137 -12.22 -3.40 -16.58
N GLY A 138 -12.18 -4.66 -16.15
CA GLY A 138 -12.61 -5.05 -14.79
C GLY A 138 -11.81 -4.39 -13.65
N ALA A 139 -10.58 -3.94 -13.90
CA ALA A 139 -9.81 -3.21 -12.92
C ALA A 139 -10.34 -1.79 -12.66
N MET A 140 -11.06 -1.19 -13.61
CA MET A 140 -11.77 0.09 -13.38
C MET A 140 -12.81 -0.04 -12.27
N GLN A 141 -13.56 -1.15 -12.25
CA GLN A 141 -14.53 -1.42 -11.18
C GLN A 141 -13.84 -1.59 -9.81
N THR A 142 -12.63 -2.15 -9.79
CA THR A 142 -11.86 -2.25 -8.55
C THR A 142 -11.42 -0.85 -8.07
N ALA A 143 -11.07 0.05 -9.00
CA ALA A 143 -10.78 1.45 -8.67
C ALA A 143 -12.02 2.18 -8.13
N GLU A 144 -13.18 2.00 -8.76
CA GLU A 144 -14.46 2.55 -8.28
C GLU A 144 -14.78 2.08 -6.84
N PHE A 145 -14.67 0.77 -6.57
CA PHE A 145 -14.86 0.25 -5.21
C PHE A 145 -13.84 0.82 -4.22
N ALA A 146 -12.59 1.01 -4.64
CA ALA A 146 -11.58 1.61 -3.78
C ALA A 146 -11.95 3.06 -3.40
N ILE A 147 -12.41 3.87 -4.35
CA ILE A 147 -12.89 5.23 -4.13
C ILE A 147 -14.09 5.24 -3.17
N ASP A 148 -15.10 4.40 -3.42
CA ASP A 148 -16.29 4.27 -2.57
C ASP A 148 -15.95 3.85 -1.13
N GLN A 149 -14.87 3.09 -0.97
CA GLN A 149 -14.37 2.62 0.33
C GLN A 149 -13.34 3.57 0.96
N ASN A 150 -13.14 4.74 0.37
CA ASN A 150 -12.14 5.73 0.82
C ASN A 150 -10.72 5.16 0.89
N ARG A 151 -10.37 4.35 -0.13
CA ARG A 151 -9.02 3.82 -0.33
C ARG A 151 -8.30 4.61 -1.39
N GLU A 152 -6.99 4.79 -1.22
CA GLU A 152 -6.15 5.43 -2.23
C GLU A 152 -6.09 4.57 -3.50
N VAL A 153 -6.19 5.24 -4.66
CA VAL A 153 -6.03 4.61 -5.96
C VAL A 153 -4.75 5.12 -6.60
N PHE A 154 -3.93 4.19 -7.08
CA PHE A 154 -2.68 4.45 -7.76
C PHE A 154 -2.76 3.91 -9.18
N ALA A 155 -2.16 4.59 -10.13
CA ALA A 155 -2.14 4.16 -11.51
C ALA A 155 -0.76 4.30 -12.14
N VAL A 156 -0.33 3.24 -12.84
CA VAL A 156 0.86 3.30 -13.68
C VAL A 156 0.50 4.02 -14.98
N PRO A 157 1.16 5.13 -15.34
CA PRO A 157 0.90 5.82 -16.60
C PRO A 157 1.38 4.96 -17.78
N GLY A 158 0.72 5.09 -18.91
CA GLY A 158 1.13 4.40 -20.13
C GLY A 158 1.03 5.30 -21.35
N ASN A 159 1.44 4.76 -22.51
CA ASN A 159 1.45 5.51 -23.75
C ASN A 159 0.03 5.83 -24.23
N ILE A 160 -0.16 7.06 -24.74
CA ILE A 160 -1.40 7.48 -25.38
C ILE A 160 -1.63 6.63 -26.64
N GLY A 161 -2.87 6.18 -26.84
CA GLY A 161 -3.27 5.33 -27.97
C GLY A 161 -3.07 3.84 -27.76
N VAL A 162 -2.57 3.43 -26.58
CA VAL A 162 -2.50 2.01 -26.17
C VAL A 162 -3.73 1.69 -25.33
N LYS A 163 -4.62 0.83 -25.85
CA LYS A 163 -5.89 0.47 -25.20
C LYS A 163 -5.73 0.01 -23.73
N GLN A 164 -4.67 -0.67 -23.42
CA GLN A 164 -4.38 -1.15 -22.06
C GLN A 164 -3.97 -0.01 -21.11
N SER A 165 -3.60 1.14 -21.62
CA SER A 165 -3.24 2.33 -20.84
C SER A 165 -4.36 3.35 -20.73
N ASP A 166 -5.40 3.24 -21.57
CA ASP A 166 -6.47 4.24 -21.64
C ASP A 166 -7.21 4.40 -20.31
N GLY A 167 -7.44 3.29 -19.58
CA GLY A 167 -8.12 3.32 -18.29
C GLY A 167 -7.27 3.93 -17.19
N THR A 168 -5.99 3.56 -17.08
CA THR A 168 -5.08 4.14 -16.08
C THR A 168 -4.84 5.62 -16.34
N ASN A 169 -4.63 6.02 -17.60
CA ASN A 169 -4.47 7.42 -17.98
C ASN A 169 -5.75 8.23 -17.71
N LEU A 170 -6.94 7.64 -17.92
CA LEU A 170 -8.22 8.28 -17.60
C LEU A 170 -8.40 8.53 -16.10
N LEU A 171 -8.08 7.54 -15.24
CA LEU A 171 -8.12 7.69 -13.78
C LEU A 171 -7.19 8.81 -13.31
N ILE A 172 -5.99 8.89 -13.87
CA ILE A 172 -5.02 9.95 -13.58
C ILE A 172 -5.57 11.31 -14.04
N HIS A 173 -6.08 11.39 -15.28
CA HIS A 173 -6.63 12.62 -15.85
C HIS A 173 -7.79 13.20 -15.05
N LYS A 174 -8.65 12.33 -14.51
CA LYS A 174 -9.77 12.73 -13.65
C LYS A 174 -9.38 13.09 -12.22
N GLY A 175 -8.13 12.85 -11.80
CA GLY A 175 -7.72 12.98 -10.42
C GLY A 175 -8.28 11.88 -9.51
N GLU A 176 -8.78 10.78 -10.08
CA GLU A 176 -9.31 9.62 -9.37
C GLU A 176 -8.20 8.65 -8.95
N ALA A 177 -6.99 8.78 -9.53
CA ALA A 177 -5.82 8.00 -9.17
C ALA A 177 -4.56 8.87 -9.16
N THR A 178 -3.69 8.60 -8.18
CA THR A 178 -2.35 9.18 -8.14
C THR A 178 -1.44 8.45 -9.13
N LEU A 179 -0.78 9.21 -10.02
CA LEU A 179 0.24 8.67 -10.91
C LEU A 179 1.43 8.17 -10.07
N ILE A 180 1.87 6.94 -10.31
CA ILE A 180 3.08 6.39 -9.68
C ILE A 180 4.10 5.94 -10.73
N ARG A 181 5.38 6.05 -10.38
CA ARG A 181 6.52 5.64 -11.21
C ARG A 181 7.17 4.37 -10.70
N ASN A 182 6.99 4.09 -9.40
CA ASN A 182 7.61 2.98 -8.68
C ASN A 182 6.83 2.67 -7.39
N ALA A 183 7.23 1.62 -6.67
CA ALA A 183 6.61 1.24 -5.41
C ALA A 183 6.77 2.29 -4.30
N GLU A 184 7.89 3.03 -4.29
CA GLU A 184 8.16 4.06 -3.29
C GLU A 184 7.12 5.18 -3.33
N ASP A 185 6.69 5.61 -4.53
CA ASP A 185 5.63 6.61 -4.68
C ASP A 185 4.32 6.17 -3.98
N VAL A 186 3.97 4.88 -4.07
CA VAL A 186 2.79 4.31 -3.38
C VAL A 186 2.98 4.35 -1.87
N LEU A 187 4.14 3.93 -1.37
CA LEU A 187 4.43 3.87 0.06
C LEU A 187 4.45 5.25 0.71
N LEU A 188 5.04 6.23 0.03
CA LEU A 188 5.07 7.62 0.48
C LEU A 188 3.66 8.23 0.55
N SER A 189 2.83 7.97 -0.48
CA SER A 189 1.45 8.48 -0.51
C SER A 189 0.57 7.91 0.59
N LEU A 190 0.79 6.66 0.98
CA LEU A 190 0.05 6.02 2.08
C LEU A 190 0.60 6.39 3.46
N GLU A 191 1.62 7.25 3.53
CA GLU A 191 2.34 7.54 4.79
C GLU A 191 2.74 6.25 5.53
N LEU A 192 2.93 5.19 4.76
CA LEU A 192 3.48 3.94 5.29
C LEU A 192 4.93 4.22 5.70
N LYS A 193 5.09 5.03 6.75
CA LYS A 193 6.27 4.96 7.59
C LYS A 193 6.23 3.54 8.16
N LEU A 194 6.87 2.62 7.45
CA LEU A 194 7.06 1.25 7.90
C LEU A 194 7.77 1.33 9.25
N LYS A 195 6.98 1.44 10.32
CA LYS A 195 7.48 0.96 11.60
C LYS A 195 7.82 -0.49 11.33
N PRO A 196 9.07 -0.92 11.50
CA PRO A 196 9.45 -2.27 11.19
C PRO A 196 8.56 -3.19 12.02
N VAL A 197 7.61 -3.85 11.38
CA VAL A 197 6.74 -4.89 11.96
C VAL A 197 7.59 -6.05 12.51
N LEU A 198 8.89 -6.04 12.27
CA LEU A 198 9.81 -7.13 12.57
C LEU A 198 11.06 -6.64 13.30
N GLY A 199 10.97 -5.84 14.36
CA GLY A 199 12.09 -5.71 15.33
C GLY A 199 13.51 -5.46 14.75
N LYS A 200 13.66 -5.29 13.45
CA LYS A 200 14.88 -4.83 12.81
C LYS A 200 14.83 -3.32 12.81
N ASN A 201 15.54 -2.71 13.73
CA ASN A 201 15.91 -1.31 13.63
C ASN A 201 16.45 -1.08 12.22
N ILE A 202 15.62 -0.55 11.31
CA ILE A 202 16.17 0.19 10.18
C ILE A 202 16.93 1.33 10.86
N PRO A 203 18.25 1.46 10.66
CA PRO A 203 18.96 2.56 11.27
C PRO A 203 18.21 3.82 10.82
N ARG A 204 17.55 4.51 11.75
CA ARG A 204 17.09 5.86 11.49
C ARG A 204 18.33 6.52 10.91
N LYS A 205 18.24 7.00 9.64
CA LYS A 205 19.22 7.93 9.12
C LYS A 205 19.36 8.90 10.26
N GLN A 206 20.52 8.90 10.93
CA GLN A 206 20.74 9.81 12.06
C GLN A 206 20.53 11.19 11.46
N ILE A 207 19.34 11.73 11.69
CA ILE A 207 19.07 13.12 11.36
C ILE A 207 19.95 13.83 12.34
N GLY A 208 21.12 14.30 11.86
CA GLY A 208 22.10 14.95 12.70
C GLY A 208 21.42 16.10 13.43
N LEU A 209 21.23 15.92 14.72
CA LEU A 209 20.80 16.98 15.59
C LEU A 209 22.03 17.87 15.86
N ASN A 210 21.83 19.17 15.79
CA ASN A 210 22.84 20.05 16.31
C ASN A 210 22.75 20.12 17.85
N LEU A 211 23.77 20.61 18.50
CA LEU A 211 23.87 20.68 19.97
C LEU A 211 22.69 21.43 20.63
N PHE A 212 22.08 22.38 19.93
CA PHE A 212 20.91 23.12 20.43
C PHE A 212 19.61 22.32 20.28
N GLU A 213 19.46 21.60 19.19
CA GLU A 213 18.32 20.71 18.95
C GLU A 213 18.31 19.54 19.97
N GLU A 214 19.48 18.98 20.30
CA GLU A 214 19.60 17.96 21.34
C GLU A 214 19.18 18.49 22.71
N LYS A 215 19.59 19.71 23.07
CA LYS A 215 19.17 20.34 24.32
C LYS A 215 17.65 20.54 24.38
N ILE A 216 17.04 20.98 23.28
CA ILE A 216 15.58 21.18 23.20
C ILE A 216 14.83 19.85 23.36
N ILE A 217 15.28 18.78 22.69
CA ILE A 217 14.68 17.46 22.82
C ILE A 217 14.78 16.94 24.26
N ASN A 218 15.94 17.08 24.90
CA ASN A 218 16.15 16.65 26.27
C ASN A 218 15.22 17.39 27.25
N VAL A 219 14.96 18.65 27.02
CA VAL A 219 14.03 19.44 27.84
C VAL A 219 12.58 19.04 27.61
N LEU A 220 12.19 18.70 26.37
CA LEU A 220 10.85 18.25 26.00
C LEU A 220 10.57 16.78 26.35
N SER A 221 11.58 16.00 26.76
CA SER A 221 11.42 14.57 27.07
C SER A 221 10.50 14.29 28.25
N ASN A 222 10.29 15.26 29.13
CA ASN A 222 9.52 15.09 30.36
C ASN A 222 8.05 15.52 30.23
N GLU A 223 7.79 16.62 29.54
CA GLU A 223 6.43 17.17 29.37
C GLU A 223 6.37 18.19 28.21
N PRO A 224 5.18 18.46 27.65
CA PRO A 224 5.01 19.56 26.70
C PRO A 224 5.28 20.91 27.38
N LEU A 225 6.06 21.80 26.72
CA LEU A 225 6.46 23.07 27.28
C LEU A 225 6.16 24.23 26.33
N GLN A 226 5.90 25.42 26.91
CA GLN A 226 5.81 26.68 26.17
C GLN A 226 7.20 27.15 25.72
N ILE A 227 7.24 27.86 24.59
CA ILE A 227 8.48 28.36 23.98
C ILE A 227 9.34 29.15 24.96
N ASP A 228 8.76 30.00 25.78
CA ASP A 228 9.53 30.85 26.73
C ASP A 228 10.18 30.00 27.81
N LYS A 229 9.55 28.91 28.25
CA LYS A 229 10.14 27.97 29.21
C LYS A 229 11.25 27.14 28.59
N ILE A 230 11.08 26.71 27.32
CA ILE A 230 12.13 26.01 26.58
C ILE A 230 13.35 26.92 26.40
N ALA A 231 13.14 28.15 25.96
CA ALA A 231 14.19 29.15 25.79
C ALA A 231 14.98 29.39 27.10
N SER A 232 14.30 29.55 28.21
CA SER A 232 14.91 29.70 29.55
C SER A 232 15.73 28.47 29.96
N LEU A 233 15.20 27.24 29.76
CA LEU A 233 15.89 26.00 30.16
C LEU A 233 17.09 25.66 29.26
N THR A 234 17.05 26.09 28.00
CA THR A 234 18.14 25.86 27.03
C THR A 234 19.17 26.98 26.96
N ASN A 235 18.93 28.10 27.65
CA ASN A 235 19.71 29.34 27.58
C ASN A 235 19.82 29.90 26.15
N LEU A 236 18.71 29.80 25.37
CA LEU A 236 18.60 30.38 24.04
C LEU A 236 17.70 31.61 24.07
N SER A 237 17.91 32.54 23.12
CA SER A 237 16.90 33.55 22.88
C SER A 237 15.61 32.91 22.36
N THR A 238 14.45 33.53 22.61
CA THR A 238 13.16 33.01 22.10
C THR A 238 13.16 32.89 20.56
N SER A 239 13.87 33.79 19.88
CA SER A 239 14.03 33.77 18.40
C SER A 239 14.84 32.56 17.93
N ASP A 240 16.00 32.31 18.55
CA ASP A 240 16.85 31.15 18.20
C ASP A 240 16.14 29.84 18.55
N CYS A 241 15.48 29.82 19.71
CA CYS A 241 14.70 28.68 20.12
C CYS A 241 13.58 28.31 19.08
N LEU A 242 12.89 29.34 18.54
CA LEU A 242 11.87 29.16 17.51
C LEU A 242 12.47 28.57 16.23
N VAL A 243 13.63 29.01 15.78
CA VAL A 243 14.32 28.48 14.58
C VAL A 243 14.62 26.99 14.75
N HIS A 244 15.16 26.60 15.92
CA HIS A 244 15.46 25.20 16.20
C HIS A 244 14.21 24.34 16.41
N LEU A 245 13.14 24.87 17.00
CA LEU A 245 11.85 24.21 17.13
C LEU A 245 11.21 23.95 15.75
N LEU A 246 11.22 24.94 14.85
CA LEU A 246 10.75 24.76 13.47
C LEU A 246 11.59 23.69 12.73
N SER A 247 12.92 23.71 12.88
CA SER A 247 13.78 22.66 12.30
C SER A 247 13.41 21.25 12.83
N LEU A 248 13.17 21.11 14.13
CA LEU A 248 12.78 19.86 14.76
C LEU A 248 11.36 19.40 14.32
N GLU A 249 10.44 20.32 14.11
CA GLU A 249 9.11 20.04 13.59
C GLU A 249 9.18 19.56 12.13
N PHE A 250 9.99 20.21 11.27
CA PHE A 250 10.26 19.72 9.91
C PHE A 250 10.98 18.36 9.89
N LYS A 251 11.78 18.07 10.91
CA LYS A 251 12.39 16.75 11.11
C LYS A 251 11.40 15.70 11.65
N GLY A 252 10.16 16.11 11.97
CA GLY A 252 9.11 15.22 12.49
C GLY A 252 9.41 14.68 13.89
N MET A 253 10.15 15.42 14.72
CA MET A 253 10.53 15.00 16.06
C MET A 253 9.66 15.63 17.15
N ILE A 254 9.08 16.79 16.86
CA ILE A 254 8.18 17.52 17.75
C ILE A 254 6.95 18.01 16.99
N LYS A 255 5.91 18.39 17.72
CA LYS A 255 4.73 19.07 17.18
C LYS A 255 4.39 20.30 18.01
N GLN A 256 3.90 21.33 17.34
CA GLN A 256 3.33 22.49 18.00
C GLN A 256 1.87 22.22 18.39
N LEU A 257 1.53 22.57 19.63
CA LEU A 257 0.19 22.54 20.19
C LEU A 257 -0.36 23.98 20.32
N PRO A 258 -1.69 24.16 20.49
CA PRO A 258 -2.25 25.49 20.76
C PRO A 258 -1.58 26.19 21.93
N GLY A 259 -1.39 27.52 21.83
CA GLY A 259 -0.74 28.32 22.88
C GLY A 259 0.78 28.34 22.81
N LYS A 260 1.40 28.09 21.66
CA LYS A 260 2.87 27.99 21.48
C LYS A 260 3.53 26.98 22.41
N VAL A 261 2.85 25.87 22.66
CA VAL A 261 3.35 24.71 23.40
C VAL A 261 3.93 23.71 22.42
N PHE A 262 5.05 23.09 22.76
CA PHE A 262 5.71 22.07 21.93
C PHE A 262 5.81 20.75 22.69
N ALA A 263 5.64 19.63 21.99
CA ALA A 263 5.69 18.28 22.54
C ALA A 263 6.50 17.36 21.61
N LEU A 264 7.16 16.36 22.17
CA LEU A 264 7.74 15.25 21.39
C LEU A 264 6.63 14.43 20.70
N LEU A 265 6.93 13.89 19.51
CA LEU A 265 6.06 13.00 18.75
C LEU A 265 6.31 11.54 19.12
#